data_54274d099bcc75ff6cc2258a9f62f5fd
#
_entry.id   54274d099bcc75ff6cc2258a9f62f5fd
#
_cell.length_a   1.000
_cell.length_b   1.000
_cell.length_c   1.000
_cell.angle_alpha   90.00
_cell.angle_beta   90.00
_cell.angle_gamma   90.00
#
_symmetry.space_group_name_H-M   'P 1'
#
loop_
_entity.id
_entity.type
_entity.pdbx_description
1 polymer ?
#
loop_
_entity_poly.entity_id
_entity_poly.type
_entity_poly.pdbx_seq_one_letter_code
_entity_poly.pdbx_strand_id
1 'polypeptide(L)'
;VGAALGLRRGVPCIHIENACASGGSAVREGIIAIMSGTATRVLVVGVEKMNTVPTPKVTEFLAKAGDWENEVRVGYTFPSAFAMVARRHMYEYGTKREHLAAVAVKNHSNGLKNPYAHMRKSLTMEEVLGDERMVADPLRLYDCSLITDGASAVVLCDKNSVRENLKKTVDVLGFAQTKDTFALYQ
;
A
#
# COMPACT_ATOMS: atom_id res chain seq x y z
N VAL A 1 -6.24 15.71 -12.07
CA VAL A 1 -4.82 15.96 -11.69
C VAL A 1 -4.15 16.84 -12.75
N GLY A 2 -4.12 16.45 -14.05
CA GLY A 2 -3.40 17.18 -15.09
C GLY A 2 -3.82 18.67 -15.21
N ALA A 3 -5.13 18.94 -15.19
CA ALA A 3 -5.64 20.33 -15.23
C ALA A 3 -5.23 21.13 -13.99
N ALA A 4 -5.29 20.52 -12.80
CA ALA A 4 -4.90 21.19 -11.55
C ALA A 4 -3.39 21.49 -11.48
N LEU A 5 -2.57 20.69 -12.18
CA LEU A 5 -1.12 20.91 -12.28
C LEU A 5 -0.74 21.92 -13.40
N GLY A 6 -1.71 22.46 -14.12
CA GLY A 6 -1.44 23.39 -15.23
C GLY A 6 -0.67 22.76 -16.39
N LEU A 7 -0.81 21.44 -16.59
CA LEU A 7 -0.12 20.76 -17.70
C LEU A 7 -0.60 21.31 -19.04
N ARG A 8 0.33 21.43 -19.98
CA ARG A 8 0.03 21.92 -21.33
C ARG A 8 -1.00 21.02 -22.02
N ARG A 9 -1.81 21.61 -22.90
CA ARG A 9 -2.69 20.83 -23.79
C ARG A 9 -1.84 19.85 -24.60
N GLY A 10 -2.37 18.62 -24.76
CA GLY A 10 -1.69 17.55 -25.50
C GLY A 10 -0.78 16.64 -24.65
N VAL A 11 -0.58 16.93 -23.34
CA VAL A 11 0.08 15.97 -22.44
C VAL A 11 -0.89 14.84 -22.12
N PRO A 12 -0.58 13.57 -22.48
CA PRO A 12 -1.43 12.44 -22.14
C PRO A 12 -1.55 12.28 -20.62
N CYS A 13 -2.75 11.96 -20.15
CA CYS A 13 -3.02 11.63 -18.75
C CYS A 13 -3.80 10.32 -18.71
N ILE A 14 -3.29 9.35 -17.96
CA ILE A 14 -3.88 8.01 -17.82
C ILE A 14 -4.21 7.81 -16.35
N HIS A 15 -5.38 7.25 -16.08
CA HIS A 15 -5.76 6.77 -14.75
C HIS A 15 -5.53 5.27 -14.68
N ILE A 16 -4.77 4.83 -13.68
CA ILE A 16 -4.46 3.44 -13.42
C ILE A 16 -5.15 3.02 -12.12
N GLU A 17 -5.93 1.96 -12.18
CA GLU A 17 -6.59 1.36 -11.04
C GLU A 17 -6.26 -0.14 -10.96
N ASN A 18 -5.72 -0.57 -9.84
CA ASN A 18 -5.40 -1.97 -9.53
C ASN A 18 -5.42 -2.17 -8.00
N ALA A 19 -6.46 -1.66 -7.35
CA ALA A 19 -6.63 -1.67 -5.90
C ALA A 19 -5.33 -1.24 -5.18
N CYS A 20 -4.85 -2.01 -4.20
CA CYS A 20 -3.63 -1.71 -3.44
C CYS A 20 -2.35 -1.67 -4.30
N ALA A 21 -2.36 -2.28 -5.48
CA ALA A 21 -1.25 -2.30 -6.43
C ALA A 21 -1.27 -1.14 -7.44
N SER A 22 -2.24 -0.22 -7.37
CA SER A 22 -2.41 0.88 -8.35
C SER A 22 -1.14 1.71 -8.52
N GLY A 23 -0.46 2.07 -7.44
CA GLY A 23 0.79 2.84 -7.48
C GLY A 23 1.91 2.09 -8.21
N GLY A 24 2.11 0.81 -7.92
CA GLY A 24 3.08 -0.04 -8.60
C GLY A 24 2.76 -0.20 -10.08
N SER A 25 1.49 -0.42 -10.42
CA SER A 25 1.02 -0.50 -11.80
C SER A 25 1.23 0.81 -12.56
N ALA A 26 0.99 1.96 -11.93
CA ALA A 26 1.24 3.26 -12.55
C ALA A 26 2.73 3.51 -12.83
N VAL A 27 3.61 3.12 -11.91
CA VAL A 27 5.07 3.17 -12.13
C VAL A 27 5.47 2.25 -13.30
N ARG A 28 4.94 1.03 -13.32
CA ARG A 28 5.19 0.07 -14.41
C ARG A 28 4.78 0.64 -15.77
N GLU A 29 3.59 1.21 -15.90
CA GLU A 29 3.11 1.82 -17.14
C GLU A 29 3.98 3.01 -17.56
N GLY A 30 4.44 3.81 -16.60
CA GLY A 30 5.39 4.89 -16.85
C GLY A 30 6.73 4.38 -17.41
N ILE A 31 7.25 3.28 -16.87
CA ILE A 31 8.48 2.64 -17.36
C ILE A 31 8.27 2.13 -18.78
N ILE A 32 7.16 1.45 -19.06
CA ILE A 32 6.83 0.95 -20.40
C ILE A 32 6.73 2.09 -21.41
N ALA A 33 6.09 3.20 -21.04
CA ALA A 33 6.00 4.37 -21.93
C ALA A 33 7.37 4.95 -22.30
N ILE A 34 8.32 4.93 -21.36
CA ILE A 34 9.71 5.36 -21.63
C ILE A 34 10.44 4.34 -22.48
N MET A 35 10.37 3.05 -22.15
CA MET A 35 11.04 1.98 -22.87
C MET A 35 10.55 1.86 -24.32
N SER A 36 9.27 2.11 -24.58
CA SER A 36 8.69 2.12 -25.93
C SER A 36 9.01 3.39 -26.74
N GLY A 37 9.68 4.38 -26.13
CA GLY A 37 9.95 5.66 -26.76
C GLY A 37 8.73 6.60 -26.88
N THR A 38 7.58 6.20 -26.36
CA THR A 38 6.35 7.02 -26.40
C THR A 38 6.48 8.28 -25.52
N ALA A 39 7.28 8.21 -24.45
CA ALA A 39 7.59 9.33 -23.58
C ALA A 39 9.06 9.31 -23.19
N THR A 40 9.66 10.50 -23.00
CA THR A 40 11.00 10.64 -22.41
C THR A 40 10.97 10.92 -20.92
N ARG A 41 9.84 11.41 -20.44
CA ARG A 41 9.59 11.68 -19.01
C ARG A 41 8.14 11.40 -18.67
N VAL A 42 7.91 10.78 -17.52
CA VAL A 42 6.57 10.46 -17.01
C VAL A 42 6.49 10.92 -15.56
N LEU A 43 5.47 11.69 -15.23
CA LEU A 43 5.11 11.99 -13.84
C LEU A 43 4.09 10.93 -13.39
N VAL A 44 4.44 10.16 -12.37
CA VAL A 44 3.53 9.22 -11.71
C VAL A 44 3.08 9.83 -10.39
N VAL A 45 1.77 9.87 -10.16
CA VAL A 45 1.17 10.43 -8.94
C VAL A 45 0.24 9.38 -8.34
N GLY A 46 0.44 9.06 -7.07
CA GLY A 46 -0.49 8.30 -6.25
C GLY A 46 -1.10 9.21 -5.18
N VAL A 47 -2.41 9.10 -4.98
CA VAL A 47 -3.13 9.86 -3.97
C VAL A 47 -4.25 9.03 -3.40
N GLU A 48 -4.43 9.08 -2.08
CA GLU A 48 -5.54 8.45 -1.39
C GLU A 48 -6.12 9.39 -0.34
N LYS A 49 -7.45 9.40 -0.25
CA LYS A 49 -8.18 10.19 0.73
C LYS A 49 -9.36 9.39 1.29
N MET A 50 -9.11 8.67 2.37
CA MET A 50 -10.06 7.75 3.00
C MET A 50 -10.70 8.30 4.28
N ASN A 51 -10.10 9.31 4.93
CA ASN A 51 -10.58 9.85 6.21
C ASN A 51 -11.80 10.79 6.08
N THR A 52 -12.51 10.74 4.96
CA THR A 52 -13.73 11.55 4.73
C THR A 52 -15.01 10.88 5.21
N VAL A 53 -14.95 9.60 5.53
CA VAL A 53 -16.08 8.80 6.00
C VAL A 53 -15.68 7.93 7.20
N PRO A 54 -16.64 7.46 8.02
CA PRO A 54 -16.34 6.61 9.17
C PRO A 54 -15.65 5.30 8.78
N THR A 55 -14.77 4.79 9.64
CA THR A 55 -13.99 3.56 9.45
C THR A 55 -14.80 2.36 8.94
N PRO A 56 -16.01 2.04 9.46
CA PRO A 56 -16.80 0.92 8.94
C PRO A 56 -17.12 1.07 7.44
N LYS A 57 -17.38 2.29 6.98
CA LYS A 57 -17.66 2.57 5.57
C LYS A 57 -16.40 2.44 4.69
N VAL A 58 -15.26 2.87 5.20
CA VAL A 58 -13.96 2.64 4.52
C VAL A 58 -13.69 1.14 4.39
N THR A 59 -13.92 0.37 5.46
CA THR A 59 -13.74 -1.09 5.46
C THR A 59 -14.61 -1.76 4.38
N GLU A 60 -15.89 -1.34 4.25
CA GLU A 60 -16.78 -1.80 3.19
C GLU A 60 -16.25 -1.46 1.78
N PHE A 61 -15.74 -0.24 1.60
CA PHE A 61 -15.18 0.17 0.31
C PHE A 61 -13.92 -0.63 -0.06
N LEU A 62 -13.02 -0.82 0.89
CA LEU A 62 -11.82 -1.61 0.69
C LEU A 62 -12.15 -3.07 0.36
N ALA A 63 -13.16 -3.64 1.01
CA ALA A 63 -13.58 -5.03 0.78
C ALA A 63 -14.05 -5.29 -0.65
N LYS A 64 -14.45 -4.25 -1.40
CA LYS A 64 -14.83 -4.37 -2.83
C LYS A 64 -13.69 -4.83 -3.75
N ALA A 65 -12.45 -4.84 -3.26
CA ALA A 65 -11.32 -5.44 -3.97
C ALA A 65 -11.30 -6.98 -3.88
N GLY A 66 -12.12 -7.59 -3.02
CA GLY A 66 -12.29 -9.04 -2.89
C GLY A 66 -13.48 -9.57 -3.69
N ASP A 67 -13.69 -10.89 -3.59
CA ASP A 67 -14.85 -11.55 -4.19
C ASP A 67 -16.13 -11.12 -3.45
N TRP A 68 -16.91 -10.26 -4.12
CA TRP A 68 -18.13 -9.70 -3.54
C TRP A 68 -19.17 -10.76 -3.21
N GLU A 69 -19.39 -11.70 -4.13
CA GLU A 69 -20.48 -12.66 -4.02
C GLU A 69 -20.22 -13.76 -2.98
N ASN A 70 -18.98 -14.23 -2.91
CA ASN A 70 -18.66 -15.41 -2.10
C ASN A 70 -17.93 -15.07 -0.79
N GLU A 71 -17.27 -13.91 -0.71
CA GLU A 71 -16.48 -13.55 0.46
C GLU A 71 -17.03 -12.29 1.16
N VAL A 72 -17.20 -11.17 0.43
CA VAL A 72 -17.57 -9.91 1.07
C VAL A 72 -18.95 -9.95 1.69
N ARG A 73 -19.92 -10.55 1.01
CA ARG A 73 -21.30 -10.69 1.51
C ARG A 73 -21.42 -11.58 2.75
N VAL A 74 -20.46 -12.45 3.00
CA VAL A 74 -20.43 -13.33 4.19
C VAL A 74 -19.53 -12.80 5.30
N GLY A 75 -19.04 -11.57 5.18
CA GLY A 75 -18.32 -10.87 6.25
C GLY A 75 -16.82 -10.73 6.04
N TYR A 76 -16.31 -10.97 4.84
CA TYR A 76 -14.90 -10.71 4.52
C TYR A 76 -14.53 -9.25 4.78
N THR A 77 -13.39 -9.08 5.44
CA THR A 77 -12.65 -7.82 5.54
C THR A 77 -11.17 -8.13 5.36
N PHE A 78 -10.36 -7.15 4.98
CA PHE A 78 -8.91 -7.38 4.89
C PHE A 78 -8.30 -7.87 6.21
N PRO A 79 -8.63 -7.30 7.39
CA PRO A 79 -8.15 -7.86 8.65
C PRO A 79 -8.55 -9.32 8.86
N SER A 80 -9.78 -9.73 8.52
CA SER A 80 -10.22 -11.13 8.69
C SER A 80 -9.47 -12.10 7.76
N ALA A 81 -9.20 -11.69 6.51
CA ALA A 81 -8.39 -12.47 5.58
C ALA A 81 -6.97 -12.70 6.12
N PHE A 82 -6.29 -11.63 6.52
CA PHE A 82 -4.95 -11.75 7.08
C PHE A 82 -4.93 -12.45 8.44
N ALA A 83 -6.00 -12.40 9.20
CA ALA A 83 -6.15 -13.19 10.42
C ALA A 83 -6.17 -14.70 10.13
N MET A 84 -6.86 -15.14 9.07
CA MET A 84 -6.82 -16.55 8.64
C MET A 84 -5.41 -16.97 8.23
N VAL A 85 -4.70 -16.15 7.46
CA VAL A 85 -3.30 -16.38 7.10
C VAL A 85 -2.42 -16.45 8.34
N ALA A 86 -2.58 -15.53 9.29
CA ALA A 86 -1.85 -15.54 10.55
C ALA A 86 -2.11 -16.80 11.37
N ARG A 87 -3.35 -17.24 11.47
CA ARG A 87 -3.72 -18.50 12.14
C ARG A 87 -3.05 -19.70 11.49
N ARG A 88 -3.07 -19.79 10.17
CA ARG A 88 -2.40 -20.86 9.44
C ARG A 88 -0.90 -20.85 9.68
N HIS A 89 -0.28 -19.69 9.63
CA HIS A 89 1.16 -19.54 9.89
C HIS A 89 1.53 -19.91 11.34
N MET A 90 0.70 -19.55 12.31
CA MET A 90 0.88 -19.96 13.70
C MET A 90 0.81 -21.48 13.85
N TYR A 91 -0.13 -22.13 13.16
CA TYR A 91 -0.29 -23.57 13.19
C TYR A 91 0.89 -24.31 12.54
N GLU A 92 1.34 -23.88 11.37
CA GLU A 92 2.38 -24.56 10.61
C GLU A 92 3.80 -24.31 11.15
N TYR A 93 4.08 -23.06 11.57
CA TYR A 93 5.44 -22.61 11.89
C TYR A 93 5.63 -22.23 13.36
N GLY A 94 4.61 -22.42 14.19
CA GLY A 94 4.71 -22.08 15.61
C GLY A 94 4.88 -20.59 15.90
N THR A 95 4.46 -19.71 14.98
CA THR A 95 4.49 -18.27 15.18
C THR A 95 3.67 -17.88 16.40
N LYS A 96 4.22 -17.03 17.23
CA LYS A 96 3.62 -16.61 18.49
C LYS A 96 3.18 -15.14 18.43
N ARG A 97 2.36 -14.73 19.39
CA ARG A 97 1.91 -13.35 19.54
C ARG A 97 3.08 -12.36 19.66
N GLU A 98 4.15 -12.78 20.33
CA GLU A 98 5.38 -11.98 20.50
C GLU A 98 6.07 -11.65 19.17
N HIS A 99 5.99 -12.54 18.19
CA HIS A 99 6.57 -12.31 16.87
C HIS A 99 5.81 -11.20 16.13
N LEU A 100 4.47 -11.19 16.20
CA LEU A 100 3.65 -10.12 15.64
C LEU A 100 3.91 -8.80 16.38
N ALA A 101 3.97 -8.83 17.70
CA ALA A 101 4.26 -7.65 18.52
C ALA A 101 5.64 -7.04 18.19
N ALA A 102 6.66 -7.87 17.96
CA ALA A 102 7.99 -7.41 17.57
C ALA A 102 7.96 -6.62 16.24
N VAL A 103 7.12 -7.05 15.27
CA VAL A 103 6.93 -6.31 14.02
C VAL A 103 6.28 -4.95 14.28
N ALA A 104 5.25 -4.89 15.12
CA ALA A 104 4.57 -3.65 15.48
C ALA A 104 5.54 -2.66 16.16
N VAL A 105 6.29 -3.11 17.16
CA VAL A 105 7.32 -2.30 17.87
C VAL A 105 8.35 -1.76 16.90
N LYS A 106 8.93 -2.62 16.04
CA LYS A 106 9.88 -2.21 15.00
C LYS A 106 9.31 -1.15 14.07
N ASN A 107 8.09 -1.35 13.57
CA ASN A 107 7.46 -0.44 12.61
C ASN A 107 7.16 0.93 13.25
N HIS A 108 6.67 0.97 14.49
CA HIS A 108 6.47 2.20 15.23
C HIS A 108 7.79 2.93 15.51
N SER A 109 8.85 2.21 15.89
CA SER A 109 10.19 2.79 16.06
C SER A 109 10.72 3.42 14.76
N ASN A 110 10.49 2.78 13.62
CA ASN A 110 10.87 3.34 12.32
C ASN A 110 9.98 4.53 11.92
N GLY A 111 8.68 4.47 12.24
CA GLY A 111 7.74 5.55 12.02
C GLY A 111 8.14 6.87 12.71
N LEU A 112 8.78 6.81 13.88
CA LEU A 112 9.31 8.00 14.55
C LEU A 112 10.32 8.79 13.72
N LYS A 113 11.07 8.10 12.86
CA LYS A 113 12.09 8.70 11.99
C LYS A 113 11.50 9.33 10.72
N ASN A 114 10.23 9.05 10.41
CA ASN A 114 9.56 9.60 9.24
C ASN A 114 8.66 10.78 9.65
N PRO A 115 8.96 12.02 9.20
CA PRO A 115 8.16 13.19 9.53
C PRO A 115 6.73 13.14 9.00
N TYR A 116 6.47 12.30 8.00
CA TYR A 116 5.15 12.14 7.36
C TYR A 116 4.36 10.94 7.90
N ALA A 117 4.91 10.16 8.83
CA ALA A 117 4.16 9.06 9.42
C ALA A 117 2.96 9.59 10.22
N HIS A 118 1.78 9.00 9.98
CA HIS A 118 0.54 9.35 10.69
C HIS A 118 0.71 9.09 12.21
N MET A 119 1.24 7.92 12.58
CA MET A 119 1.47 7.55 13.98
C MET A 119 2.96 7.66 14.30
N ARG A 120 3.31 8.62 15.15
CA ARG A 120 4.69 8.89 15.58
C ARG A 120 4.82 8.67 17.10
N LYS A 121 4.53 7.44 17.50
CA LYS A 121 4.59 7.01 18.91
C LYS A 121 5.48 5.77 19.00
N SER A 122 6.43 5.76 19.95
CA SER A 122 7.14 4.54 20.34
C SER A 122 6.18 3.60 21.07
N LEU A 123 6.38 2.31 20.87
CA LEU A 123 5.68 1.24 21.58
C LEU A 123 6.67 0.29 22.22
N THR A 124 6.34 -0.21 23.40
CA THR A 124 7.08 -1.33 24.01
C THR A 124 6.42 -2.67 23.71
N MET A 125 7.14 -3.76 23.93
CA MET A 125 6.58 -5.12 23.80
C MET A 125 5.41 -5.33 24.77
N GLU A 126 5.55 -4.82 26.01
CA GLU A 126 4.51 -4.92 27.05
C GLU A 126 3.24 -4.18 26.62
N GLU A 127 3.35 -2.95 26.10
CA GLU A 127 2.19 -2.19 25.60
C GLU A 127 1.46 -2.93 24.49
N VAL A 128 2.19 -3.52 23.52
CA VAL A 128 1.58 -4.23 22.40
C VAL A 128 0.97 -5.56 22.83
N LEU A 129 1.64 -6.31 23.71
CA LEU A 129 1.13 -7.59 24.20
C LEU A 129 -0.05 -7.41 25.17
N GLY A 130 -0.06 -6.32 25.95
CA GLY A 130 -1.14 -5.96 26.86
C GLY A 130 -2.37 -5.33 26.18
N ASP A 131 -2.28 -4.97 24.90
CA ASP A 131 -3.44 -4.41 24.19
C ASP A 131 -4.43 -5.54 23.81
N GLU A 132 -5.63 -5.46 24.38
CA GLU A 132 -6.69 -6.44 24.17
C GLU A 132 -7.67 -6.08 23.05
N ARG A 133 -7.49 -4.95 22.36
CA ARG A 133 -8.39 -4.49 21.29
C ARG A 133 -8.29 -5.41 20.07
N MET A 134 -9.15 -6.39 20.03
CA MET A 134 -9.23 -7.38 18.95
C MET A 134 -9.84 -6.75 17.70
N VAL A 135 -9.20 -6.94 16.56
CA VAL A 135 -9.72 -6.56 15.23
C VAL A 135 -10.27 -7.80 14.52
N ALA A 136 -9.46 -8.84 14.40
CA ALA A 136 -9.86 -10.16 13.90
C ALA A 136 -8.85 -11.19 14.45
N ASP A 137 -9.31 -12.14 15.24
CA ASP A 137 -8.42 -13.08 15.94
C ASP A 137 -7.47 -13.84 14.97
N PRO A 138 -6.13 -13.79 15.11
CA PRO A 138 -5.38 -13.33 16.30
C PRO A 138 -4.92 -11.86 16.20
N LEU A 139 -5.32 -11.10 15.19
CA LEU A 139 -4.84 -9.74 14.96
C LEU A 139 -5.52 -8.74 15.89
N ARG A 140 -4.71 -7.93 16.55
CA ARG A 140 -5.12 -6.82 17.42
C ARG A 140 -4.83 -5.47 16.75
N LEU A 141 -5.20 -4.39 17.40
CA LEU A 141 -5.11 -3.04 16.83
C LEU A 141 -3.71 -2.69 16.30
N TYR A 142 -2.66 -3.01 17.06
CA TYR A 142 -1.29 -2.70 16.65
C TYR A 142 -0.72 -3.61 15.53
N ASP A 143 -1.43 -4.68 15.18
CA ASP A 143 -1.09 -5.52 14.03
C ASP A 143 -1.66 -4.98 12.71
N CYS A 144 -2.55 -4.00 12.79
CA CYS A 144 -3.26 -3.44 11.65
C CYS A 144 -2.70 -2.06 11.27
N SER A 145 -2.63 -1.77 9.97
CA SER A 145 -2.30 -0.44 9.50
C SER A 145 -3.44 0.54 9.72
N LEU A 146 -3.10 1.83 9.79
CA LEU A 146 -4.07 2.90 9.92
C LEU A 146 -4.75 3.21 8.59
N ILE A 147 -6.01 3.64 8.66
CA ILE A 147 -6.65 4.38 7.57
C ILE A 147 -6.08 5.79 7.60
N THR A 148 -5.45 6.22 6.49
CA THR A 148 -4.78 7.52 6.43
C THR A 148 -4.91 8.13 5.04
N ASP A 149 -4.83 9.46 4.98
CA ASP A 149 -4.73 10.20 3.73
C ASP A 149 -3.27 10.40 3.35
N GLY A 150 -2.97 10.44 2.07
CA GLY A 150 -1.61 10.68 1.62
C GLY A 150 -1.49 10.83 0.12
N ALA A 151 -0.37 11.39 -0.31
CA ALA A 151 0.00 11.48 -1.71
C ALA A 151 1.51 11.33 -1.88
N SER A 152 1.91 10.75 -3.00
CA SER A 152 3.31 10.65 -3.39
C SER A 152 3.43 10.79 -4.89
N ALA A 153 4.57 11.30 -5.35
CA ALA A 153 4.84 11.44 -6.77
C ALA A 153 6.29 11.12 -7.08
N VAL A 154 6.52 10.52 -8.24
CA VAL A 154 7.85 10.27 -8.78
C VAL A 154 7.91 10.71 -10.23
N VAL A 155 9.08 11.21 -10.67
CA VAL A 155 9.36 11.48 -12.07
C VAL A 155 10.26 10.37 -12.59
N LEU A 156 9.77 9.65 -13.58
CA LEU A 156 10.55 8.68 -14.35
C LEU A 156 11.10 9.36 -15.59
N CYS A 157 12.32 9.01 -15.97
CA CYS A 157 12.92 9.56 -17.20
C CYS A 157 13.88 8.55 -17.84
N ASP A 158 14.06 8.70 -19.15
CA ASP A 158 15.12 8.00 -19.85
C ASP A 158 16.48 8.43 -19.28
N LYS A 159 17.40 7.47 -19.09
CA LYS A 159 18.73 7.70 -18.52
C LYS A 159 19.53 8.76 -19.32
N ASN A 160 19.40 8.74 -20.64
CA ASN A 160 20.08 9.68 -21.50
C ASN A 160 19.49 11.10 -21.44
N SER A 161 18.29 11.24 -20.87
CA SER A 161 17.62 12.54 -20.68
C SER A 161 17.90 13.18 -19.32
N VAL A 162 18.63 12.47 -18.43
CA VAL A 162 19.01 12.98 -17.11
C VAL A 162 20.07 14.06 -17.26
N ARG A 163 19.82 15.25 -16.71
CA ARG A 163 20.83 16.32 -16.64
C ARG A 163 21.91 15.93 -15.62
N GLU A 164 23.18 16.15 -15.93
CA GLU A 164 24.33 15.84 -15.07
C GLU A 164 24.25 16.43 -13.65
N ASN A 165 23.41 17.44 -13.43
CA ASN A 165 23.24 18.13 -12.16
C ASN A 165 22.18 17.53 -11.22
N LEU A 166 21.53 16.41 -11.57
CA LEU A 166 20.56 15.74 -10.68
C LEU A 166 21.31 14.90 -9.63
N LYS A 167 21.46 15.48 -8.45
CA LYS A 167 22.22 14.88 -7.32
C LYS A 167 21.62 13.59 -6.73
N LYS A 168 20.37 13.24 -7.07
CA LYS A 168 19.67 12.07 -6.49
C LYS A 168 18.83 11.40 -7.55
N THR A 169 19.41 10.47 -8.28
CA THR A 169 18.70 9.55 -9.16
C THR A 169 18.80 8.13 -8.63
N VAL A 170 17.80 7.31 -8.93
CA VAL A 170 17.77 5.88 -8.64
C VAL A 170 17.49 5.15 -9.94
N ASP A 171 18.32 4.19 -10.28
CA ASP A 171 18.14 3.35 -11.46
C ASP A 171 17.08 2.28 -11.18
N VAL A 172 16.16 2.07 -12.12
CA VAL A 172 15.24 0.91 -12.11
C VAL A 172 15.95 -0.24 -12.80
N LEU A 173 16.36 -1.24 -12.02
CA LEU A 173 17.09 -2.40 -12.53
C LEU A 173 16.17 -3.48 -13.10
N GLY A 174 14.91 -3.51 -12.72
CA GLY A 174 13.93 -4.48 -13.20
C GLY A 174 12.56 -4.20 -12.61
N PHE A 175 11.53 -4.72 -13.25
CA PHE A 175 10.16 -4.68 -12.77
C PHE A 175 9.41 -5.91 -13.27
N ALA A 176 8.43 -6.37 -12.50
CA ALA A 176 7.53 -7.44 -12.87
C ALA A 176 6.15 -7.21 -12.26
N GLN A 177 5.14 -7.82 -12.84
CA GLN A 177 3.80 -7.86 -12.29
C GLN A 177 3.22 -9.25 -12.54
N THR A 178 2.74 -9.88 -11.50
CA THR A 178 2.06 -11.18 -11.54
C THR A 178 0.71 -11.03 -10.81
N LYS A 179 -0.17 -11.98 -11.03
CA LYS A 179 -1.40 -12.11 -10.25
C LYS A 179 -1.47 -13.50 -9.63
N ASP A 180 -2.10 -13.60 -8.51
CA ASP A 180 -2.52 -14.83 -7.86
C ASP A 180 -4.01 -15.10 -8.16
N THR A 181 -4.60 -16.11 -7.53
CA THR A 181 -6.04 -16.37 -7.58
C THR A 181 -6.85 -15.18 -7.09
N PHE A 182 -8.08 -15.05 -7.56
CA PHE A 182 -8.95 -13.93 -7.17
C PHE A 182 -9.53 -14.12 -5.76
N ALA A 183 -9.94 -15.33 -5.44
CA ALA A 183 -10.59 -15.67 -4.19
C ALA A 183 -9.69 -16.50 -3.27
N LEU A 184 -9.84 -16.34 -1.95
CA LEU A 184 -9.04 -17.07 -0.95
C LEU A 184 -9.27 -18.57 -0.97
N TYR A 185 -10.40 -19.04 -1.50
CA TYR A 185 -10.75 -20.47 -1.55
C TYR A 185 -10.24 -21.18 -2.82
N GLN A 186 -9.61 -20.47 -3.73
CA GLN A 186 -9.00 -21.00 -4.96
C GLN A 186 -7.53 -21.36 -4.74
#